data_805df969d6e42e67170d086b32a5a021
#
_entry.id   805df969d6e42e67170d086b32a5a021
#
_cell.length_a   1.000
_cell.length_b   1.000
_cell.length_c   1.000
_cell.angle_alpha   90.00
_cell.angle_beta   90.00
_cell.angle_gamma   90.00
#
_symmetry.space_group_name_H-M   'P 1'
#
loop_
_entity.id
_entity.type
_entity.pdbx_description
1 polymer ?
#
loop_
_entity_poly.entity_id
_entity_poly.type
_entity_poly.pdbx_seq_one_letter_code
_entity_poly.pdbx_strand_id
1 'polypeptide(L)'
;YEIFTGKIEDDAMYIPPKITKGNIIKVREEDGTKRYDFQYTDRYGYTNTIGGISRLFDESFWNYAKLISGVLRYHMPIEKVVALIDGLHLDDENINTWKNGVKRALKQYIEDGTRSKGKCPQCGQEQMAYQNGCLTCLSCGYSKCG
;
A
#
# COMPACT_ATOMS: atom_id res chain seq x y z
N TYR A 1 1.23 -5.59 -11.00
CA TYR A 1 1.22 -4.45 -10.05
C TYR A 1 2.54 -4.38 -9.31
N GLU A 2 2.94 -3.19 -8.90
CA GLU A 2 4.13 -2.92 -8.09
C GLU A 2 3.77 -1.90 -7.01
N ILE A 3 4.50 -1.93 -5.90
CA ILE A 3 4.33 -0.97 -4.81
C ILE A 3 5.65 -0.23 -4.56
N PHE A 4 5.57 1.08 -4.42
CA PHE A 4 6.66 1.96 -4.04
C PHE A 4 6.31 2.56 -2.69
N THR A 5 6.95 2.09 -1.65
CA THR A 5 6.66 2.52 -0.28
C THR A 5 7.86 2.30 0.63
N GLY A 6 7.94 3.04 1.71
CA GLY A 6 8.97 2.93 2.73
C GLY A 6 8.73 3.91 3.86
N LYS A 7 9.57 3.87 4.88
CA LYS A 7 9.71 4.98 5.81
C LYS A 7 10.67 6.02 5.20
N ILE A 8 10.36 7.27 5.39
CA ILE A 8 11.21 8.42 5.03
C ILE A 8 11.48 9.23 6.29
N GLU A 9 12.61 9.90 6.33
CA GLU A 9 12.89 10.91 7.33
C GLU A 9 12.00 12.13 7.11
N ASP A 10 11.65 12.82 8.20
CA ASP A 10 10.91 14.06 8.14
C ASP A 10 11.65 15.05 7.22
N ASP A 11 10.91 15.73 6.36
CA ASP A 11 11.41 16.68 5.35
C ASP A 11 12.20 16.10 4.15
N ALA A 12 12.48 14.81 4.08
CA ALA A 12 13.17 14.20 2.93
C ALA A 12 12.33 14.21 1.65
N MET A 13 11.01 14.17 1.76
CA MET A 13 10.09 14.22 0.63
C MET A 13 8.75 14.81 1.04
N TYR A 14 8.27 15.75 0.24
CA TYR A 14 6.93 16.32 0.41
C TYR A 14 6.07 16.09 -0.82
N ILE A 15 4.94 15.42 -0.63
CA ILE A 15 3.87 15.30 -1.63
C ILE A 15 2.63 15.99 -1.02
N PRO A 16 2.06 17.00 -1.70
CA PRO A 16 0.86 17.65 -1.19
C PRO A 16 -0.28 16.64 -0.97
N PRO A 17 -1.02 16.68 0.17
CA PRO A 17 -2.03 15.66 0.52
C PRO A 17 -3.14 15.46 -0.51
N LYS A 18 -3.38 16.46 -1.36
CA LYS A 18 -4.39 16.41 -2.44
C LYS A 18 -3.91 15.65 -3.69
N ILE A 19 -2.63 15.33 -3.77
CA ILE A 19 -2.07 14.56 -4.90
C ILE A 19 -2.33 13.08 -4.63
N THR A 20 -3.26 12.50 -5.35
CA THR A 20 -3.65 11.08 -5.25
C THR A 20 -3.25 10.27 -6.48
N LYS A 21 -2.70 10.92 -7.50
CA LYS A 21 -2.28 10.29 -8.76
C LYS A 21 -0.97 10.87 -9.26
N GLY A 22 -0.17 10.04 -9.93
CA GLY A 22 1.08 10.42 -10.56
C GLY A 22 1.68 9.25 -11.30
N ASN A 23 2.86 9.46 -11.86
CA ASN A 23 3.59 8.47 -12.63
C ASN A 23 4.91 8.12 -11.94
N ILE A 24 5.27 6.85 -11.92
CA ILE A 24 6.61 6.41 -11.55
C ILE A 24 7.44 6.32 -12.84
N ILE A 25 8.49 7.14 -12.91
CA ILE A 25 9.42 7.18 -14.03
C ILE A 25 10.66 6.38 -13.63
N LYS A 26 10.94 5.33 -14.40
CA LYS A 26 12.17 4.54 -14.23
C LYS A 26 13.27 5.11 -15.11
N VAL A 27 14.30 5.62 -14.48
CA VAL A 27 15.51 6.15 -15.14
C VAL A 27 16.63 5.12 -15.03
N ARG A 28 17.37 4.90 -16.11
CA ARG A 28 18.64 4.17 -16.08
C ARG A 28 19.77 5.17 -16.04
N GLU A 29 20.60 5.07 -15.01
CA GLU A 29 21.81 5.86 -14.87
C GLU A 29 22.93 5.32 -15.79
N GLU A 30 23.95 6.09 -16.03
CA GLU A 30 25.11 5.72 -16.88
C GLU A 30 25.86 4.49 -16.34
N ASP A 31 25.90 4.32 -15.01
CA ASP A 31 26.51 3.16 -14.33
C ASP A 31 25.63 1.89 -14.38
N GLY A 32 24.50 1.92 -15.09
CA GLY A 32 23.54 0.81 -15.19
C GLY A 32 22.59 0.68 -14.02
N THR A 33 22.73 1.49 -12.96
CA THR A 33 21.79 1.50 -11.85
C THR A 33 20.41 2.04 -12.25
N LYS A 34 19.41 1.77 -11.44
CA LYS A 34 18.03 2.20 -11.68
C LYS A 34 17.64 3.23 -10.64
N ARG A 35 17.12 4.35 -11.11
CA ARG A 35 16.47 5.37 -10.29
C ARG A 35 14.97 5.38 -10.58
N TYR A 36 14.17 5.66 -9.58
CA TYR A 36 12.73 5.82 -9.72
C TYR A 36 12.35 7.22 -9.26
N ASP A 37 11.71 7.97 -10.14
CA ASP A 37 11.24 9.32 -9.87
C ASP A 37 9.71 9.30 -9.82
N PHE A 38 9.12 10.10 -8.95
CA PHE A 38 7.68 10.31 -8.89
C PHE A 38 7.30 11.63 -9.53
N GLN A 39 6.44 11.59 -10.53
CA GLN A 39 6.00 12.77 -11.26
C GLN A 39 4.50 12.95 -11.09
N TYR A 40 4.07 14.15 -10.73
CA TYR A 40 2.67 14.50 -10.58
C TYR A 40 2.37 15.89 -11.14
N THR A 41 1.10 16.14 -11.47
CA THR A 41 0.62 17.47 -11.87
C THR A 41 -0.09 18.13 -10.69
N ASP A 42 0.30 19.35 -10.37
CA ASP A 42 -0.31 20.11 -9.29
C ASP A 42 -1.64 20.76 -9.73
N ARG A 43 -2.31 21.44 -8.78
CA ARG A 43 -3.59 22.10 -9.04
C ARG A 43 -3.53 23.26 -10.05
N TYR A 44 -2.34 23.75 -10.36
CA TYR A 44 -2.12 24.83 -11.31
C TYR A 44 -1.71 24.32 -12.70
N GLY A 45 -1.62 22.99 -12.88
CA GLY A 45 -1.26 22.35 -14.13
C GLY A 45 0.27 22.18 -14.32
N TYR A 46 1.09 22.50 -13.32
CA TYR A 46 2.54 22.30 -13.41
C TYR A 46 2.92 20.86 -13.09
N THR A 47 3.82 20.33 -13.90
CA THR A 47 4.41 19.02 -13.66
C THR A 47 5.57 19.14 -12.67
N ASN A 48 5.47 18.43 -11.57
CA ASN A 48 6.48 18.36 -10.52
C ASN A 48 7.11 16.97 -10.52
N THR A 49 8.41 16.88 -10.29
CA THR A 49 9.13 15.60 -10.24
C THR A 49 9.96 15.51 -8.96
N ILE A 50 9.75 14.43 -8.22
CA ILE A 50 10.56 14.05 -7.05
C ILE A 50 11.51 12.96 -7.52
N GLY A 51 12.80 13.27 -7.61
CA GLY A 51 13.81 12.35 -8.11
C GLY A 51 14.26 11.35 -7.06
N GLY A 52 14.54 10.11 -7.50
CA GLY A 52 15.18 9.11 -6.68
C GLY A 52 14.39 8.66 -5.45
N ILE A 53 13.06 8.56 -5.53
CA ILE A 53 12.21 8.24 -4.39
C ILE A 53 12.64 6.98 -3.63
N SER A 54 13.19 5.98 -4.34
CA SER A 54 13.67 4.75 -3.72
C SER A 54 14.90 4.95 -2.83
N ARG A 55 15.63 6.04 -3.02
CA ARG A 55 16.83 6.38 -2.21
C ARG A 55 16.45 7.16 -0.94
N LEU A 56 15.21 7.66 -0.89
CA LEU A 56 14.67 8.39 0.27
C LEU A 56 14.03 7.46 1.31
N PHE A 57 13.79 6.21 0.94
CA PHE A 57 13.18 5.22 1.84
C PHE A 57 14.24 4.53 2.69
N ASP A 58 13.89 4.25 3.94
CA ASP A 58 14.65 3.31 4.76
C ASP A 58 14.84 1.98 4.00
N GLU A 59 16.07 1.47 4.00
CA GLU A 59 16.46 0.34 3.17
C GLU A 59 15.68 -0.94 3.50
N SER A 60 15.39 -1.19 4.77
CA SER A 60 14.64 -2.37 5.20
C SER A 60 13.21 -2.35 4.65
N PHE A 61 12.53 -1.21 4.78
CA PHE A 61 11.17 -1.06 4.26
C PHE A 61 11.12 -1.05 2.72
N TRP A 62 12.14 -0.49 2.09
CA TRP A 62 12.29 -0.58 0.63
C TRP A 62 12.49 -2.03 0.16
N ASN A 63 13.23 -2.84 0.91
CA ASN A 63 13.38 -4.26 0.63
C ASN A 63 12.06 -5.02 0.81
N TYR A 64 11.25 -4.73 1.82
CA TYR A 64 9.89 -5.26 1.93
C TYR A 64 9.01 -4.86 0.73
N ALA A 65 9.09 -3.62 0.29
CA ALA A 65 8.35 -3.17 -0.91
C ALA A 65 8.74 -3.94 -2.17
N LYS A 66 10.03 -4.27 -2.36
CA LYS A 66 10.49 -5.13 -3.46
C LYS A 66 9.90 -6.54 -3.39
N LEU A 67 9.87 -7.15 -2.19
CA LEU A 67 9.29 -8.48 -1.98
C LEU A 67 7.78 -8.47 -2.26
N ILE A 68 7.06 -7.48 -1.74
CA ILE A 68 5.62 -7.30 -2.00
C ILE A 68 5.37 -7.13 -3.50
N SER A 69 6.16 -6.27 -4.18
CA SER A 69 6.06 -6.11 -5.64
C SER A 69 6.34 -7.42 -6.38
N GLY A 70 7.25 -8.24 -5.87
CA GLY A 70 7.52 -9.58 -6.40
C GLY A 70 6.27 -10.46 -6.37
N VAL A 71 5.64 -10.62 -5.21
CA VAL A 71 4.44 -11.47 -5.08
C VAL A 71 3.24 -10.93 -5.87
N LEU A 72 3.09 -9.59 -5.97
CA LEU A 72 2.07 -8.95 -6.81
C LEU A 72 2.28 -9.21 -8.31
N ARG A 73 3.54 -9.22 -8.75
CA ARG A 73 3.92 -9.49 -10.15
C ARG A 73 3.59 -10.92 -10.55
N TYR A 74 3.71 -11.86 -9.64
CA TYR A 74 3.33 -13.26 -9.83
C TYR A 74 1.84 -13.53 -9.53
N HIS A 75 1.01 -12.48 -9.52
CA HIS A 75 -0.44 -12.56 -9.41
C HIS A 75 -0.95 -13.22 -8.12
N MET A 76 -0.22 -13.10 -7.00
CA MET A 76 -0.78 -13.50 -5.73
C MET A 76 -2.05 -12.68 -5.46
N PRO A 77 -3.20 -13.28 -5.11
CA PRO A 77 -4.42 -12.57 -4.78
C PRO A 77 -4.19 -11.52 -3.69
N ILE A 78 -4.74 -10.33 -3.88
CA ILE A 78 -4.42 -9.17 -3.01
C ILE A 78 -4.81 -9.42 -1.56
N GLU A 79 -5.92 -10.12 -1.29
CA GLU A 79 -6.32 -10.51 0.06
C GLU A 79 -5.29 -11.43 0.72
N LYS A 80 -4.54 -12.23 -0.06
CA LYS A 80 -3.44 -13.05 0.45
C LYS A 80 -2.20 -12.21 0.76
N VAL A 81 -1.90 -11.24 -0.10
CA VAL A 81 -0.81 -10.29 0.14
C VAL A 81 -1.09 -9.47 1.40
N VAL A 82 -2.33 -8.99 1.59
CA VAL A 82 -2.75 -8.27 2.80
C VAL A 82 -2.59 -9.16 4.05
N ALA A 83 -3.00 -10.42 3.98
CA ALA A 83 -2.83 -11.37 5.09
C ALA A 83 -1.36 -11.66 5.40
N LEU A 84 -0.51 -11.77 4.36
CA LEU A 84 0.93 -11.93 4.52
C LEU A 84 1.55 -10.73 5.25
N ILE A 85 1.20 -9.51 4.83
CA ILE A 85 1.69 -8.28 5.47
C ILE A 85 1.17 -8.17 6.91
N ASP A 86 -0.06 -8.57 7.16
CA ASP A 86 -0.64 -8.56 8.51
C ASP A 86 0.11 -9.47 9.49
N GLY A 87 0.62 -10.59 9.00
CA GLY A 87 1.46 -11.51 9.76
C GLY A 87 2.89 -11.04 10.04
N LEU A 88 3.34 -9.92 9.46
CA LEU A 88 4.67 -9.39 9.76
C LEU A 88 4.72 -8.81 11.19
N HIS A 89 5.73 -9.19 11.93
CA HIS A 89 6.02 -8.60 13.24
C HIS A 89 7.03 -7.47 13.06
N LEU A 90 6.61 -6.25 13.33
CA LEU A 90 7.41 -5.02 13.25
C LEU A 90 7.37 -4.34 14.61
N ASP A 91 8.44 -3.63 14.97
CA ASP A 91 8.58 -3.01 16.30
C ASP A 91 7.53 -1.93 16.59
N ASP A 92 6.97 -1.32 15.56
CA ASP A 92 5.92 -0.30 15.67
C ASP A 92 4.64 -0.78 14.99
N GLU A 93 3.61 -1.09 15.77
CA GLU A 93 2.33 -1.63 15.30
C GLU A 93 1.14 -0.65 15.42
N ASN A 94 1.39 0.63 15.66
CA ASN A 94 0.30 1.60 15.73
C ASN A 94 -0.37 1.82 14.36
N ILE A 95 -1.53 2.49 14.36
CA ILE A 95 -2.36 2.67 13.16
C ILE A 95 -1.65 3.43 12.03
N ASN A 96 -0.67 4.24 12.35
CA ASN A 96 0.06 5.08 11.40
C ASN A 96 1.37 4.44 10.90
N THR A 97 1.62 3.18 11.25
CA THR A 97 2.83 2.49 10.81
C THR A 97 2.81 2.20 9.31
N TRP A 98 4.00 1.96 8.76
CA TRP A 98 4.20 1.52 7.38
C TRP A 98 3.32 0.30 7.04
N LYS A 99 3.32 -0.73 7.90
CA LYS A 99 2.52 -1.95 7.73
C LYS A 99 1.03 -1.65 7.51
N ASN A 100 0.45 -0.82 8.36
CA ASN A 100 -0.95 -0.47 8.28
C ASN A 100 -1.28 0.44 7.08
N GLY A 101 -0.37 1.33 6.71
CA GLY A 101 -0.48 2.15 5.51
C GLY A 101 -0.51 1.30 4.24
N VAL A 102 0.40 0.35 4.12
CA VAL A 102 0.46 -0.59 2.98
C VAL A 102 -0.79 -1.46 2.90
N LYS A 103 -1.25 -2.01 4.03
CA LYS A 103 -2.51 -2.79 4.07
C LYS A 103 -3.70 -1.97 3.60
N ARG A 104 -3.86 -0.73 4.07
CA ARG A 104 -4.95 0.15 3.64
C ARG A 104 -4.91 0.43 2.14
N ALA A 105 -3.73 0.69 1.59
CA ALA A 105 -3.56 0.93 0.17
C ALA A 105 -3.94 -0.31 -0.66
N LEU A 106 -3.50 -1.49 -0.27
CA LEU A 106 -3.77 -2.74 -1.00
C LEU A 106 -5.23 -3.19 -0.89
N LYS A 107 -5.88 -3.01 0.26
CA LYS A 107 -7.28 -3.41 0.47
C LYS A 107 -8.24 -2.76 -0.53
N GLN A 108 -7.94 -1.57 -1.05
CA GLN A 108 -8.74 -0.88 -2.05
C GLN A 108 -8.83 -1.63 -3.39
N TYR A 109 -7.93 -2.58 -3.63
CA TYR A 109 -7.88 -3.39 -4.86
C TYR A 109 -8.43 -4.81 -4.66
N ILE A 110 -8.94 -5.15 -3.47
CA ILE A 110 -9.66 -6.41 -3.25
C ILE A 110 -11.06 -6.27 -3.86
N GLU A 111 -11.45 -7.23 -4.68
CA GLU A 111 -12.76 -7.24 -5.30
C GLU A 111 -13.88 -7.30 -4.25
N ASP A 112 -14.92 -6.50 -4.45
CA ASP A 112 -16.11 -6.51 -3.60
C ASP A 112 -16.75 -7.90 -3.61
N GLY A 113 -17.17 -8.36 -2.43
CA GLY A 113 -17.72 -9.70 -2.23
C GLY A 113 -16.66 -10.78 -1.95
N THR A 114 -15.37 -10.48 -2.04
CA THR A 114 -14.30 -11.43 -1.65
C THR A 114 -14.50 -11.84 -0.19
N ARG A 115 -14.71 -13.14 0.04
CA ARG A 115 -14.94 -13.69 1.38
C ARG A 115 -13.66 -13.67 2.22
N SER A 116 -13.79 -13.25 3.45
CA SER A 116 -12.75 -13.36 4.47
C SER A 116 -13.04 -14.49 5.43
N LYS A 117 -11.98 -15.19 5.85
CA LYS A 117 -12.09 -16.20 6.90
C LYS A 117 -12.19 -15.49 8.25
N GLY A 118 -13.17 -15.87 9.05
CA GLY A 118 -13.34 -15.36 10.41
C GLY A 118 -14.77 -15.02 10.73
N LYS A 119 -15.03 -14.88 12.05
CA LYS A 119 -16.34 -14.54 12.57
C LYS A 119 -16.48 -13.03 12.74
N CYS A 120 -17.67 -12.54 12.49
CA CYS A 120 -18.00 -11.15 12.78
C CYS A 120 -17.89 -10.90 14.30
N PRO A 121 -17.14 -9.89 14.74
CA PRO A 121 -17.00 -9.59 16.16
C PRO A 121 -18.30 -9.09 16.81
N GLN A 122 -19.26 -8.63 16.01
CA GLN A 122 -20.53 -8.13 16.51
C GLN A 122 -21.61 -9.22 16.61
N CYS A 123 -21.77 -10.07 15.58
CA CYS A 123 -22.85 -11.06 15.55
C CYS A 123 -22.38 -12.52 15.54
N GLY A 124 -21.08 -12.78 15.51
CA GLY A 124 -20.49 -14.10 15.51
C GLY A 124 -20.62 -14.89 14.20
N GLN A 125 -21.34 -14.38 13.20
CA GLN A 125 -21.55 -15.08 11.92
C GLN A 125 -20.30 -15.08 11.05
N GLU A 126 -20.06 -16.15 10.29
CA GLU A 126 -18.96 -16.28 9.33
C GLU A 126 -19.34 -15.69 7.95
N GLN A 127 -19.84 -14.45 7.95
CA GLN A 127 -20.36 -13.76 6.79
C GLN A 127 -19.55 -12.48 6.46
N MET A 128 -18.24 -12.53 6.72
CA MET A 128 -17.35 -11.40 6.44
C MET A 128 -16.92 -11.40 4.98
N ALA A 129 -17.05 -10.25 4.31
CA ALA A 129 -16.61 -10.02 2.94
C ALA A 129 -16.07 -8.60 2.77
N TYR A 130 -15.21 -8.41 1.77
CA TYR A 130 -14.71 -7.09 1.42
C TYR A 130 -15.74 -6.30 0.62
N GLN A 131 -15.91 -5.02 0.97
CA GLN A 131 -16.72 -4.04 0.24
C GLN A 131 -16.01 -2.69 0.31
N ASN A 132 -15.69 -2.11 -0.83
CA ASN A 132 -14.95 -0.85 -0.95
C ASN A 132 -13.66 -0.80 -0.09
N GLY A 133 -12.92 -1.89 -0.07
CA GLY A 133 -11.69 -2.03 0.74
C GLY A 133 -11.91 -2.21 2.25
N CYS A 134 -13.15 -2.22 2.72
CA CYS A 134 -13.52 -2.47 4.12
C CYS A 134 -14.01 -3.90 4.29
N LEU A 135 -13.71 -4.50 5.45
CA LEU A 135 -14.22 -5.82 5.81
C LEU A 135 -15.60 -5.68 6.47
N THR A 136 -16.63 -6.10 5.76
CA THR A 136 -18.04 -5.90 6.15
C THR A 136 -18.74 -7.24 6.40
N CYS A 137 -19.55 -7.30 7.45
CA CYS A 137 -20.40 -8.45 7.73
C CYS A 137 -21.70 -8.35 6.92
N LEU A 138 -21.93 -9.32 6.04
CA LEU A 138 -23.14 -9.37 5.21
C LEU A 138 -24.42 -9.69 5.99
N SER A 139 -24.28 -10.16 7.22
CA SER A 139 -25.42 -10.52 8.09
C SER A 139 -25.93 -9.35 8.93
N CYS A 140 -25.05 -8.58 9.57
CA CYS A 140 -25.44 -7.51 10.49
C CYS A 140 -24.99 -6.11 10.09
N GLY A 141 -24.24 -5.96 8.97
CA GLY A 141 -23.75 -4.68 8.49
C GLY A 141 -22.53 -4.14 9.25
N TYR A 142 -22.00 -4.86 10.25
CA TYR A 142 -20.75 -4.44 10.90
C TYR A 142 -19.65 -4.23 9.85
N SER A 143 -18.91 -3.10 9.93
CA SER A 143 -17.84 -2.80 8.99
C SER A 143 -16.59 -2.32 9.72
N LYS A 144 -15.43 -2.81 9.28
CA LYS A 144 -14.11 -2.40 9.75
C LYS A 144 -13.26 -2.00 8.55
N CYS A 145 -12.97 -0.70 8.48
CA CYS A 145 -12.02 -0.12 7.52
C CYS A 145 -10.70 0.19 8.27
N GLY A 146 -9.57 -0.04 7.67
CA GLY A 146 -8.32 0.36 8.31
C GLY A 146 -7.21 -0.61 8.17
#